data_579a6240122b1478d74cad0ed1e8c614
#
_entry.id   579a6240122b1478d74cad0ed1e8c614
#
_cell.length_a   1.000
_cell.length_b   1.000
_cell.length_c   1.000
_cell.angle_alpha   90.00
_cell.angle_beta   90.00
_cell.angle_gamma   90.00
#
_symmetry.space_group_name_H-M   'P 1'
#
loop_
_entity.id
_entity.type
_entity.pdbx_description
1 polymer ?
#
loop_
_entity_poly.entity_id
_entity_poly.type
_entity_poly.pdbx_seq_one_letter_code
_entity_poly.pdbx_strand_id
1 'polypeptide(L)'
;INSDMGELNNLLADGTYEKLMDHVTSINVACGGHAGDTEMMNVMVAMAKSKGVKLGAHPGYPDKENFGREEMEDFDPNALLDTVRDQIESLVDIASEHDMELTHVKPHGALYNLAVNNEEISQTIAEAIIDVNSSFKAVGLAGSKMLTVFDELGLDVISESYVDRMYEADGTLR
;
A
#
# COMPACT_ATOMS: atom_id res chain seq x y z
N ILE A 1 2.78 13.82 -4.27
CA ILE A 1 1.35 13.42 -4.11
C ILE A 1 1.21 11.98 -4.58
N ASN A 2 0.55 11.12 -3.80
CA ASN A 2 0.25 9.74 -4.18
C ASN A 2 -1.28 9.53 -4.23
N SER A 3 -1.71 8.46 -4.92
CA SER A 3 -3.10 8.03 -4.98
C SER A 3 -3.18 6.51 -4.95
N ASP A 4 -4.15 5.99 -4.22
CA ASP A 4 -4.47 4.57 -4.18
C ASP A 4 -5.30 4.23 -5.43
N MET A 5 -4.93 3.19 -6.16
CA MET A 5 -5.49 2.84 -7.47
C MET A 5 -5.63 1.33 -7.65
N GLY A 6 -6.41 0.94 -8.65
CA GLY A 6 -6.64 -0.48 -8.94
C GLY A 6 -7.67 -1.14 -8.02
N GLU A 7 -8.43 -0.35 -7.29
CA GLU A 7 -9.41 -0.84 -6.32
C GLU A 7 -10.81 -1.04 -6.92
N LEU A 8 -11.19 -0.22 -7.91
CA LEU A 8 -12.56 -0.15 -8.42
C LEU A 8 -12.60 -0.21 -9.96
N ASN A 9 -13.26 -1.22 -10.50
CA ASN A 9 -13.37 -1.43 -11.95
C ASN A 9 -14.11 -0.30 -12.69
N ASN A 10 -15.07 0.36 -12.04
CA ASN A 10 -15.78 1.48 -12.64
C ASN A 10 -14.88 2.70 -12.88
N LEU A 11 -13.88 2.94 -12.02
CA LEU A 11 -12.92 4.03 -12.20
C LEU A 11 -11.92 3.76 -13.33
N LEU A 12 -11.67 2.49 -13.63
CA LEU A 12 -10.94 2.10 -14.83
C LEU A 12 -11.80 2.34 -16.07
N ALA A 13 -13.05 1.86 -16.04
CA ALA A 13 -13.95 1.89 -17.20
C ALA A 13 -14.32 3.31 -17.64
N ASP A 14 -14.42 4.26 -16.72
CA ASP A 14 -14.75 5.67 -17.02
C ASP A 14 -13.52 6.57 -17.28
N GLY A 15 -12.31 5.99 -17.22
CA GLY A 15 -11.04 6.69 -17.44
C GLY A 15 -10.59 7.58 -16.28
N THR A 16 -11.18 7.43 -15.08
CA THR A 16 -10.80 8.22 -13.90
C THR A 16 -9.36 7.96 -13.47
N TYR A 17 -8.91 6.70 -13.45
CA TYR A 17 -7.53 6.38 -13.09
C TYR A 17 -6.51 7.04 -14.02
N GLU A 18 -6.77 7.03 -15.34
CA GLU A 18 -5.88 7.68 -16.30
C GLU A 18 -5.76 9.19 -16.04
N LYS A 19 -6.88 9.86 -15.76
CA LYS A 19 -6.89 11.29 -15.46
C LYS A 19 -6.21 11.61 -14.12
N LEU A 20 -6.40 10.78 -13.10
CA LEU A 20 -5.75 10.95 -11.80
C LEU A 20 -4.23 10.82 -11.90
N MET A 21 -3.73 9.91 -12.74
CA MET A 21 -2.29 9.76 -12.96
C MET A 21 -1.62 10.99 -13.55
N ASP A 22 -2.35 11.86 -14.24
CA ASP A 22 -1.80 13.15 -14.72
C ASP A 22 -1.52 14.16 -13.59
N HIS A 23 -2.03 13.90 -12.38
CA HIS A 23 -1.95 14.81 -11.23
C HIS A 23 -1.14 14.28 -10.05
N VAL A 24 -0.64 13.05 -10.12
CA VAL A 24 0.13 12.42 -9.04
C VAL A 24 1.56 12.10 -9.48
N THR A 25 2.44 11.94 -8.51
CA THR A 25 3.85 11.57 -8.75
C THR A 25 4.10 10.08 -8.50
N SER A 26 3.19 9.42 -7.79
CA SER A 26 3.22 7.99 -7.51
C SER A 26 1.81 7.44 -7.30
N ILE A 27 1.65 6.15 -7.53
CA ILE A 27 0.43 5.40 -7.25
C ILE A 27 0.72 4.24 -6.32
N ASN A 28 -0.27 3.84 -5.53
CA ASN A 28 -0.24 2.65 -4.70
C ASN A 28 -1.27 1.68 -5.28
N VAL A 29 -0.83 0.54 -5.81
CA VAL A 29 -1.70 -0.39 -6.53
C VAL A 29 -2.21 -1.48 -5.59
N ALA A 30 -3.53 -1.65 -5.55
CA ALA A 30 -4.17 -2.73 -4.80
C ALA A 30 -3.70 -4.10 -5.31
N CYS A 31 -3.23 -4.95 -4.38
CA CYS A 31 -2.51 -6.18 -4.69
C CYS A 31 -3.35 -7.46 -4.48
N GLY A 32 -4.68 -7.35 -4.57
CA GLY A 32 -5.57 -8.50 -4.50
C GLY A 32 -6.08 -8.89 -3.11
N GLY A 33 -5.55 -8.31 -2.03
CA GLY A 33 -6.02 -8.57 -0.66
C GLY A 33 -7.40 -7.98 -0.40
N HIS A 34 -7.48 -6.67 -0.31
CA HIS A 34 -8.72 -5.92 -0.11
C HIS A 34 -9.47 -5.62 -1.41
N ALA A 35 -8.74 -5.46 -2.50
CA ALA A 35 -9.25 -5.14 -3.84
C ALA A 35 -8.22 -5.50 -4.91
N GLY A 36 -8.62 -5.33 -6.18
CA GLY A 36 -7.78 -5.64 -7.32
C GLY A 36 -7.69 -7.14 -7.62
N ASP A 37 -7.07 -7.42 -8.74
CA ASP A 37 -6.71 -8.74 -9.22
C ASP A 37 -5.53 -8.62 -10.21
N THR A 38 -5.06 -9.74 -10.74
CA THR A 38 -3.95 -9.78 -11.69
C THR A 38 -4.19 -8.92 -12.92
N GLU A 39 -5.41 -8.90 -13.47
CA GLU A 39 -5.75 -8.10 -14.64
C GLU A 39 -5.67 -6.60 -14.32
N MET A 40 -6.26 -6.17 -13.21
CA MET A 40 -6.22 -4.79 -12.75
C MET A 40 -4.79 -4.33 -12.46
N MET A 41 -3.98 -5.15 -11.79
CA MET A 41 -2.58 -4.84 -11.52
C MET A 41 -1.80 -4.62 -12.83
N ASN A 42 -1.95 -5.51 -13.82
CA ASN A 42 -1.33 -5.35 -15.14
C ASN A 42 -1.71 -4.02 -15.82
N VAL A 43 -2.99 -3.66 -15.79
CA VAL A 43 -3.47 -2.40 -16.38
C VAL A 43 -2.87 -1.19 -15.66
N MET A 44 -2.84 -1.20 -14.32
CA MET A 44 -2.28 -0.10 -13.53
C MET A 44 -0.78 0.06 -13.77
N VAL A 45 -0.03 -1.03 -13.84
CA VAL A 45 1.41 -1.02 -14.11
C VAL A 45 1.69 -0.46 -15.52
N ALA A 46 0.99 -0.96 -16.55
CA ALA A 46 1.14 -0.47 -17.92
C ALA A 46 0.83 1.03 -18.02
N MET A 47 -0.22 1.49 -17.34
CA MET A 47 -0.63 2.89 -17.33
C MET A 47 0.41 3.76 -16.59
N ALA A 48 0.91 3.33 -15.43
CA ALA A 48 1.96 4.01 -14.69
C ALA A 48 3.24 4.16 -15.53
N LYS A 49 3.63 3.10 -16.24
CA LYS A 49 4.77 3.14 -17.18
C LYS A 49 4.56 4.20 -18.27
N SER A 50 3.40 4.21 -18.90
CA SER A 50 3.10 5.14 -19.99
C SER A 50 3.08 6.61 -19.54
N LYS A 51 2.66 6.86 -18.29
CA LYS A 51 2.57 8.20 -17.69
C LYS A 51 3.86 8.63 -16.97
N GLY A 52 4.82 7.74 -16.78
CA GLY A 52 6.05 8.01 -16.04
C GLY A 52 5.82 8.24 -14.54
N VAL A 53 4.77 7.64 -13.99
CA VAL A 53 4.39 7.72 -12.56
C VAL A 53 5.07 6.59 -11.79
N LYS A 54 5.56 6.85 -10.58
CA LYS A 54 6.19 5.85 -9.73
C LYS A 54 5.16 4.85 -9.22
N LEU A 55 5.59 3.59 -9.14
CA LEU A 55 4.77 2.46 -8.75
C LEU A 55 5.07 2.04 -7.31
N GLY A 56 4.03 1.79 -6.51
CA GLY A 56 4.10 1.22 -5.18
C GLY A 56 3.03 0.15 -4.96
N ALA A 57 3.27 -0.74 -4.01
CA ALA A 57 2.31 -1.75 -3.59
C ALA A 57 1.38 -1.21 -2.49
N HIS A 58 0.11 -1.64 -2.56
CA HIS A 58 -0.93 -1.28 -1.58
C HIS A 58 -1.55 -2.53 -0.94
N PRO A 59 -0.77 -3.29 -0.14
CA PRO A 59 -1.26 -4.49 0.51
C PRO A 59 -2.22 -4.16 1.65
N GLY A 60 -3.25 -4.99 1.81
CA GLY A 60 -4.24 -4.88 2.89
C GLY A 60 -4.60 -6.23 3.45
N TYR A 61 -5.49 -6.25 4.46
CA TYR A 61 -6.09 -7.49 4.92
C TYR A 61 -6.80 -8.21 3.77
N PRO A 62 -6.81 -9.55 3.74
CA PRO A 62 -7.47 -10.34 2.70
C PRO A 62 -8.99 -10.36 2.91
N ASP A 63 -9.60 -9.20 2.88
CA ASP A 63 -11.01 -8.94 3.16
C ASP A 63 -11.64 -8.09 2.04
N LYS A 64 -11.96 -8.75 0.92
CA LYS A 64 -12.61 -8.09 -0.21
C LYS A 64 -14.04 -7.67 0.10
N GLU A 65 -14.71 -8.36 1.01
CA GLU A 65 -16.11 -8.10 1.36
C GLU A 65 -16.28 -6.74 2.02
N ASN A 66 -15.38 -6.39 2.95
CA ASN A 66 -15.38 -5.11 3.66
C ASN A 66 -14.28 -4.17 3.15
N PHE A 67 -13.70 -4.48 1.98
CA PHE A 67 -12.69 -3.64 1.36
C PHE A 67 -11.44 -3.42 2.24
N GLY A 68 -11.08 -4.40 3.08
CA GLY A 68 -9.95 -4.31 4.01
C GLY A 68 -10.08 -3.21 5.06
N ARG A 69 -11.30 -2.76 5.36
CA ARG A 69 -11.56 -1.65 6.29
C ARG A 69 -12.02 -2.10 7.67
N GLU A 70 -12.27 -3.40 7.84
CA GLU A 70 -12.55 -3.98 9.15
C GLU A 70 -11.27 -4.51 9.78
N GLU A 71 -11.17 -4.32 11.11
CA GLU A 71 -10.06 -4.82 11.89
C GLU A 71 -10.18 -6.35 12.01
N MET A 72 -9.10 -7.05 11.73
CA MET A 72 -9.02 -8.50 11.91
C MET A 72 -8.29 -8.80 13.22
N GLU A 73 -9.01 -8.66 14.36
CA GLU A 73 -8.45 -8.72 15.72
C GLU A 73 -7.69 -10.02 16.03
N ASP A 74 -8.06 -11.13 15.42
CA ASP A 74 -7.47 -12.46 15.66
C ASP A 74 -6.54 -12.91 14.52
N PHE A 75 -6.01 -12.00 13.71
CA PHE A 75 -5.13 -12.38 12.61
C PHE A 75 -3.75 -12.79 13.14
N ASP A 76 -3.34 -14.03 12.86
CA ASP A 76 -2.04 -14.54 13.25
C ASP A 76 -0.92 -13.67 12.61
N PRO A 77 0.05 -13.15 13.40
CA PRO A 77 1.13 -12.32 12.85
C PRO A 77 1.93 -12.98 11.73
N ASN A 78 2.17 -14.29 11.79
CA ASN A 78 2.87 -15.01 10.72
C ASN A 78 2.01 -15.09 9.45
N ALA A 79 0.70 -15.33 9.59
CA ALA A 79 -0.23 -15.32 8.47
C ALA A 79 -0.36 -13.90 7.87
N LEU A 80 -0.26 -12.85 8.69
CA LEU A 80 -0.25 -11.48 8.21
C LEU A 80 1.03 -11.18 7.42
N LEU A 81 2.19 -11.58 7.93
CA LEU A 81 3.47 -11.43 7.25
C LEU A 81 3.41 -12.09 5.87
N ASP A 82 3.02 -13.36 5.81
CA ASP A 82 2.89 -14.09 4.55
C ASP A 82 1.92 -13.40 3.59
N THR A 83 0.76 -12.98 4.09
CA THR A 83 -0.26 -12.30 3.29
C THR A 83 0.24 -10.98 2.70
N VAL A 84 0.93 -10.15 3.48
CA VAL A 84 1.49 -8.87 3.02
C VAL A 84 2.61 -9.10 2.03
N ARG A 85 3.52 -10.02 2.33
CA ARG A 85 4.63 -10.41 1.44
C ARG A 85 4.12 -10.88 0.09
N ASP A 86 3.20 -11.86 0.07
CA ASP A 86 2.66 -12.44 -1.17
C ASP A 86 1.96 -11.40 -2.05
N GLN A 87 1.27 -10.42 -1.45
CA GLN A 87 0.66 -9.31 -2.16
C GLN A 87 1.71 -8.40 -2.82
N ILE A 88 2.81 -8.09 -2.10
CA ILE A 88 3.89 -7.27 -2.64
C ILE A 88 4.59 -8.02 -3.77
N GLU A 89 4.94 -9.30 -3.57
CA GLU A 89 5.59 -10.14 -4.57
C GLU A 89 4.77 -10.25 -5.86
N SER A 90 3.45 -10.44 -5.73
CA SER A 90 2.55 -10.50 -6.89
C SER A 90 2.62 -9.25 -7.76
N LEU A 91 2.73 -8.07 -7.16
CA LEU A 91 2.87 -6.83 -7.94
C LEU A 91 4.30 -6.65 -8.47
N VAL A 92 5.33 -7.11 -7.75
CA VAL A 92 6.73 -7.11 -8.22
C VAL A 92 6.86 -7.95 -9.48
N ASP A 93 6.29 -9.15 -9.50
CA ASP A 93 6.32 -10.04 -10.66
C ASP A 93 5.66 -9.39 -11.88
N ILE A 94 4.46 -8.84 -11.71
CA ILE A 94 3.75 -8.14 -12.78
C ILE A 94 4.53 -6.90 -13.26
N ALA A 95 5.09 -6.11 -12.34
CA ALA A 95 5.90 -4.94 -12.71
C ALA A 95 7.12 -5.32 -13.53
N SER A 96 7.78 -6.43 -13.17
CA SER A 96 8.91 -7.00 -13.90
C SER A 96 8.57 -7.36 -15.34
N GLU A 97 7.40 -7.95 -15.59
CA GLU A 97 6.91 -8.26 -16.95
C GLU A 97 6.73 -7.00 -17.82
N HIS A 98 6.54 -5.85 -17.18
CA HIS A 98 6.43 -4.54 -17.83
C HIS A 98 7.74 -3.73 -17.83
N ASP A 99 8.90 -4.30 -17.47
CA ASP A 99 10.15 -3.56 -17.25
C ASP A 99 9.96 -2.35 -16.32
N MET A 100 9.23 -2.54 -15.25
CA MET A 100 9.05 -1.55 -14.18
C MET A 100 9.50 -2.12 -12.83
N GLU A 101 9.88 -1.24 -11.93
CA GLU A 101 10.24 -1.57 -10.56
C GLU A 101 9.33 -0.81 -9.58
N LEU A 102 9.01 -1.48 -8.47
CA LEU A 102 8.34 -0.81 -7.35
C LEU A 102 9.34 0.08 -6.61
N THR A 103 8.84 1.22 -6.12
CA THR A 103 9.64 2.17 -5.34
C THR A 103 9.26 2.21 -3.86
N HIS A 104 8.05 1.78 -3.52
CA HIS A 104 7.52 1.91 -2.16
C HIS A 104 6.37 0.94 -1.89
N VAL A 105 6.06 0.78 -0.62
CA VAL A 105 4.89 0.05 -0.12
C VAL A 105 4.12 0.95 0.83
N LYS A 106 2.80 0.98 0.68
CA LYS A 106 1.86 1.67 1.55
C LYS A 106 0.75 0.72 1.97
N PRO A 107 0.63 0.35 3.25
CA PRO A 107 -0.48 -0.48 3.72
C PRO A 107 -1.84 0.16 3.46
N HIS A 108 -2.88 -0.66 3.30
CA HIS A 108 -4.25 -0.21 3.05
C HIS A 108 -5.12 -0.26 4.31
N GLY A 109 -6.09 0.65 4.39
CA GLY A 109 -7.29 0.59 5.22
C GLY A 109 -7.05 0.30 6.69
N ALA A 110 -7.71 -0.73 7.24
CA ALA A 110 -7.58 -1.09 8.66
C ALA A 110 -6.15 -1.49 9.02
N LEU A 111 -5.44 -2.18 8.13
CA LEU A 111 -4.03 -2.54 8.35
C LEU A 111 -3.16 -1.29 8.58
N TYR A 112 -3.33 -0.26 7.75
CA TYR A 112 -2.64 1.01 7.92
C TYR A 112 -3.01 1.69 9.24
N ASN A 113 -4.31 1.82 9.51
CA ASN A 113 -4.80 2.54 10.70
C ASN A 113 -4.37 1.87 12.01
N LEU A 114 -4.40 0.54 12.07
CA LEU A 114 -3.91 -0.22 13.22
C LEU A 114 -2.41 -0.05 13.42
N ALA A 115 -1.63 -0.13 12.36
CA ALA A 115 -0.18 0.02 12.40
C ALA A 115 0.26 1.39 12.94
N VAL A 116 -0.56 2.45 12.78
CA VAL A 116 -0.25 3.81 13.30
C VAL A 116 0.18 3.78 14.75
N ASN A 117 -0.45 2.96 15.59
CA ASN A 117 -0.19 2.89 17.03
C ASN A 117 0.19 1.48 17.55
N ASN A 118 0.21 0.46 16.67
CA ASN A 118 0.50 -0.92 17.02
C ASN A 118 1.89 -1.32 16.52
N GLU A 119 2.81 -1.53 17.45
CA GLU A 119 4.21 -1.87 17.16
C GLU A 119 4.34 -3.25 16.50
N GLU A 120 3.59 -4.26 16.99
CA GLU A 120 3.64 -5.63 16.46
C GLU A 120 3.19 -5.69 15.01
N ILE A 121 2.06 -5.05 14.68
CA ILE A 121 1.58 -4.97 13.30
C ILE A 121 2.55 -4.19 12.42
N SER A 122 3.11 -3.10 12.92
CA SER A 122 4.12 -2.32 12.19
C SER A 122 5.37 -3.15 11.90
N GLN A 123 5.84 -3.92 12.88
CA GLN A 123 6.97 -4.82 12.71
C GLN A 123 6.68 -5.90 11.67
N THR A 124 5.51 -6.55 11.74
CA THR A 124 5.09 -7.56 10.76
C THR A 124 5.08 -7.02 9.34
N ILE A 125 4.55 -5.80 9.14
CA ILE A 125 4.55 -5.13 7.83
C ILE A 125 5.98 -4.84 7.37
N ALA A 126 6.83 -4.31 8.25
CA ALA A 126 8.22 -4.00 7.91
C ALA A 126 8.99 -5.26 7.50
N GLU A 127 8.86 -6.34 8.26
CA GLU A 127 9.49 -7.63 7.96
C GLU A 127 9.04 -8.16 6.59
N ALA A 128 7.75 -8.11 6.30
CA ALA A 128 7.22 -8.51 4.98
C ALA A 128 7.81 -7.67 3.83
N ILE A 129 7.99 -6.37 4.02
CA ILE A 129 8.62 -5.48 3.03
C ILE A 129 10.09 -5.84 2.85
N ILE A 130 10.83 -6.06 3.94
CA ILE A 130 12.25 -6.40 3.95
C ILE A 130 12.49 -7.74 3.26
N ASP A 131 11.64 -8.74 3.51
CA ASP A 131 11.72 -10.07 2.92
C ASP A 131 11.62 -10.02 1.38
N VAL A 132 10.80 -9.12 0.85
CA VAL A 132 10.69 -8.92 -0.61
C VAL A 132 11.86 -8.09 -1.13
N ASN A 133 12.07 -6.91 -0.59
CA ASN A 133 13.17 -6.03 -0.99
C ASN A 133 13.37 -4.89 0.02
N SER A 134 14.46 -4.95 0.77
CA SER A 134 14.81 -3.93 1.78
C SER A 134 15.10 -2.53 1.21
N SER A 135 15.18 -2.36 -0.11
CA SER A 135 15.34 -1.05 -0.74
C SER A 135 14.02 -0.33 -1.00
N PHE A 136 12.88 -0.99 -0.80
CA PHE A 136 11.59 -0.32 -0.90
C PHE A 136 11.40 0.69 0.23
N LYS A 137 10.78 1.82 -0.11
CA LYS A 137 10.40 2.82 0.90
C LYS A 137 9.08 2.45 1.53
N ALA A 138 8.99 2.57 2.84
CA ALA A 138 7.76 2.32 3.57
C ALA A 138 7.00 3.62 3.84
N VAL A 139 5.75 3.70 3.37
CA VAL A 139 4.90 4.89 3.52
C VAL A 139 4.03 4.74 4.76
N GLY A 140 3.98 5.78 5.57
CA GLY A 140 3.16 5.80 6.78
C GLY A 140 2.77 7.20 7.24
N LEU A 141 1.85 7.25 8.21
CA LEU A 141 1.29 8.47 8.75
C LEU A 141 2.36 9.27 9.50
N ALA A 142 2.44 10.57 9.25
CA ALA A 142 3.35 11.48 9.93
C ALA A 142 3.21 11.41 11.45
N GLY A 143 4.32 11.19 12.14
CA GLY A 143 4.37 11.12 13.61
C GLY A 143 3.87 9.81 14.22
N SER A 144 3.57 8.80 13.43
CA SER A 144 3.09 7.49 13.90
C SER A 144 4.22 6.61 14.47
N LYS A 145 3.85 5.65 15.31
CA LYS A 145 4.75 4.56 15.72
C LYS A 145 5.14 3.70 14.52
N MET A 146 4.24 3.52 13.55
CA MET A 146 4.51 2.77 12.34
C MET A 146 5.78 3.26 11.63
N LEU A 147 5.93 4.57 11.42
CA LEU A 147 7.14 5.13 10.80
C LEU A 147 8.38 4.93 11.66
N THR A 148 8.24 5.04 12.98
CA THR A 148 9.36 4.81 13.91
C THR A 148 9.85 3.37 13.80
N VAL A 149 8.95 2.39 13.82
CA VAL A 149 9.29 0.97 13.70
C VAL A 149 9.93 0.65 12.34
N PHE A 150 9.39 1.22 11.25
CA PHE A 150 9.96 1.03 9.91
C PHE A 150 11.41 1.55 9.82
N ASP A 151 11.66 2.73 10.37
CA ASP A 151 13.01 3.34 10.41
C ASP A 151 13.97 2.53 11.29
N GLU A 152 13.54 2.11 12.48
CA GLU A 152 14.33 1.27 13.40
C GLU A 152 14.72 -0.08 12.81
N LEU A 153 13.88 -0.65 11.92
CA LEU A 153 14.18 -1.88 11.19
C LEU A 153 14.98 -1.66 9.91
N GLY A 154 15.35 -0.40 9.61
CA GLY A 154 16.26 -0.04 8.53
C GLY A 154 15.60 0.22 7.18
N LEU A 155 14.28 0.40 7.13
CA LEU A 155 13.60 0.83 5.92
C LEU A 155 13.70 2.35 5.74
N ASP A 156 13.91 2.80 4.51
CA ASP A 156 13.69 4.20 4.15
C ASP A 156 12.20 4.55 4.29
N VAL A 157 11.85 5.57 5.07
CA VAL A 157 10.47 5.94 5.32
C VAL A 157 9.99 7.14 4.51
N ILE A 158 8.73 7.11 4.09
CA ILE A 158 8.02 8.26 3.51
C ILE A 158 6.89 8.64 4.46
N SER A 159 7.02 9.82 5.06
CA SER A 159 5.98 10.40 5.92
C SER A 159 4.90 11.06 5.07
N GLU A 160 3.64 10.67 5.26
CA GLU A 160 2.50 11.28 4.56
C GLU A 160 1.51 11.94 5.52
N SER A 161 0.71 12.85 4.98
CA SER A 161 -0.41 13.50 5.66
C SER A 161 -1.57 13.68 4.69
N TYR A 162 -2.77 13.62 5.22
CA TYR A 162 -4.03 13.76 4.46
C TYR A 162 -4.60 15.15 4.68
N VAL A 163 -4.67 15.96 3.65
CA VAL A 163 -5.20 17.35 3.74
C VAL A 163 -6.73 17.40 3.72
N ASP A 164 -7.36 16.31 3.34
CA ASP A 164 -8.81 16.12 3.22
C ASP A 164 -9.43 15.35 4.41
N ARG A 165 -8.60 14.95 5.38
CA ARG A 165 -9.05 14.18 6.56
C ARG A 165 -8.94 15.02 7.83
N MET A 166 -9.77 14.68 8.80
CA MET A 166 -9.67 15.21 10.15
C MET A 166 -8.76 14.32 10.99
N TYR A 167 -8.06 14.93 11.94
CA TYR A 167 -7.17 14.25 12.87
C TYR A 167 -7.69 14.37 14.29
N GLU A 168 -7.49 13.33 15.07
CA GLU A 168 -7.66 13.35 16.51
C GLU A 168 -6.49 14.07 17.19
N ALA A 169 -6.63 14.33 18.50
CA ALA A 169 -5.60 15.05 19.25
C ALA A 169 -4.27 14.28 19.36
N ASP A 170 -4.30 12.98 19.21
CA ASP A 170 -3.13 12.09 19.21
C ASP A 170 -2.50 11.91 17.82
N GLY A 171 -3.05 12.58 16.79
CA GLY A 171 -2.54 12.52 15.43
C GLY A 171 -3.12 11.39 14.58
N THR A 172 -4.00 10.56 15.10
CA THR A 172 -4.69 9.52 14.31
C THR A 172 -5.74 10.13 13.38
N LEU A 173 -6.06 9.41 12.31
CA LEU A 173 -7.11 9.82 11.38
C LEU A 173 -8.50 9.55 11.98
N ARG A 174 -9.41 10.53 11.78
CA ARG A 174 -10.82 10.38 12.17
C ARG A 174 -11.61 9.77 11.03
#